data_8d3d198d26ad6d0a198defeebdfd75bc
#
_entry.id   8d3d198d26ad6d0a198defeebdfd75bc
#
_cell.length_a   1.000
_cell.length_b   1.000
_cell.length_c   1.000
_cell.angle_alpha   90.00
_cell.angle_beta   90.00
_cell.angle_gamma   90.00
#
_symmetry.space_group_name_H-M   'P 1'
#
loop_
_entity.id
_entity.type
_entity.pdbx_description
1 polymer ?
#
loop_
_entity_poly.entity_id
_entity_poly.type
_entity_poly.pdbx_seq_one_letter_code
_entity_poly.pdbx_strand_id
1 'polypeptide(L)'
;ESIARLNTEIARLRATGVAELQPMIDEKQAELYKKRESLNRLESRLFDLALSINKLIGSGTPVSERKRLAIEMFERGNSKGVVEILNEKDIAADAAQARKEIEQGKLLVDSGRSLIEAGLQKTRSLAEEYVLRAKALMTDYAEPRRFELACHAYEQGIELIRANLSEKELAKSLFEYGHFLQTNKRYDLAEVRYRENLDICQRLAAISPQVYEPDLADTQYNLGCLYYNIRRYEDSEKMYLSAMEIRRRLAAANPQVYEPDLAGIQNNLGCLYDNTQRYKDSEKMYLSAMEIYRRLAAANPQVYEPGLVRACNNLSLLFLAQGNFEEAERYAREGLKYDSTHHTIYTNLAASLLLQGRYAEAEEIYLRYKEELKEDFLSDFEDFYQRGIIPPEREDDVERIKKLLSK
;
A
#
# COMPACT_ATOMS: atom_id res chain seq x y z
N GLU A 1 21.96 -14.98 -1.73
CA GLU A 1 23.38 -15.12 -2.13
C GLU A 1 23.92 -13.86 -2.81
N SER A 2 23.21 -13.26 -3.78
CA SER A 2 23.72 -12.09 -4.52
C SER A 2 23.85 -10.82 -3.66
N ILE A 3 22.94 -10.58 -2.71
CA ILE A 3 23.01 -9.49 -1.74
C ILE A 3 24.18 -9.67 -0.78
N ALA A 4 24.38 -10.87 -0.26
CA ALA A 4 25.52 -11.18 0.62
C ALA A 4 26.87 -11.00 -0.10
N ARG A 5 26.94 -11.38 -1.38
CA ARG A 5 28.12 -11.19 -2.22
C ARG A 5 28.44 -9.71 -2.43
N LEU A 6 27.44 -8.89 -2.75
CA LEU A 6 27.60 -7.43 -2.91
C LEU A 6 28.05 -6.76 -1.60
N ASN A 7 27.46 -7.11 -0.47
CA ASN A 7 27.88 -6.60 0.84
C ASN A 7 29.36 -6.91 1.12
N THR A 8 29.79 -8.15 0.82
CA THR A 8 31.20 -8.56 1.00
C THR A 8 32.14 -7.80 0.06
N GLU A 9 31.71 -7.55 -1.16
CA GLU A 9 32.49 -6.82 -2.16
C GLU A 9 32.63 -5.34 -1.81
N ILE A 10 31.54 -4.69 -1.37
CA ILE A 10 31.55 -3.32 -0.85
C ILE A 10 32.46 -3.19 0.37
N ALA A 11 32.38 -4.12 1.32
CA ALA A 11 33.23 -4.12 2.50
C ALA A 11 34.73 -4.26 2.13
N ARG A 12 35.05 -5.10 1.14
CA ARG A 12 36.44 -5.25 0.64
C ARG A 12 36.95 -3.96 0.00
N LEU A 13 36.16 -3.32 -0.84
CA LEU A 13 36.53 -2.06 -1.49
C LEU A 13 36.75 -0.94 -0.46
N ARG A 14 35.85 -0.82 0.53
CA ARG A 14 36.03 0.15 1.63
C ARG A 14 37.29 -0.09 2.46
N ALA A 15 37.63 -1.34 2.71
CA ALA A 15 38.82 -1.70 3.49
C ALA A 15 40.15 -1.33 2.79
N THR A 16 40.17 -1.01 1.50
CA THR A 16 41.38 -0.56 0.80
C THR A 16 41.79 0.87 1.16
N GLY A 17 40.85 1.71 1.63
CA GLY A 17 41.10 3.12 1.97
C GLY A 17 41.47 4.01 0.78
N VAL A 18 41.31 3.53 -0.46
CA VAL A 18 41.69 4.24 -1.68
C VAL A 18 40.55 5.10 -2.19
N ALA A 19 40.67 6.42 -2.07
CA ALA A 19 39.62 7.38 -2.45
C ALA A 19 39.13 7.28 -3.92
N GLU A 20 40.01 6.84 -4.81
CA GLU A 20 39.73 6.64 -6.24
C GLU A 20 38.69 5.51 -6.50
N LEU A 21 38.43 4.65 -5.51
CA LEU A 21 37.47 3.55 -5.61
C LEU A 21 36.04 3.97 -5.16
N GLN A 22 35.82 5.20 -4.68
CA GLN A 22 34.54 5.68 -4.22
C GLN A 22 33.42 5.55 -5.28
N PRO A 23 33.62 5.91 -6.56
CA PRO A 23 32.58 5.73 -7.59
C PRO A 23 32.16 4.25 -7.77
N MET A 24 33.11 3.32 -7.64
CA MET A 24 32.82 1.88 -7.70
C MET A 24 32.02 1.39 -6.48
N ILE A 25 32.31 1.95 -5.31
CA ILE A 25 31.56 1.66 -4.08
C ILE A 25 30.12 2.14 -4.23
N ASP A 26 29.92 3.37 -4.72
CA ASP A 26 28.61 3.99 -4.91
C ASP A 26 27.78 3.21 -5.95
N GLU A 27 28.36 2.78 -7.06
CA GLU A 27 27.70 1.93 -8.05
C GLU A 27 27.20 0.61 -7.43
N LYS A 28 28.07 -0.04 -6.63
CA LYS A 28 27.71 -1.30 -5.99
C LYS A 28 26.68 -1.13 -4.87
N GLN A 29 26.68 0.00 -4.20
CA GLN A 29 25.64 0.35 -3.23
C GLN A 29 24.30 0.57 -3.90
N ALA A 30 24.26 1.27 -5.03
CA ALA A 30 23.06 1.44 -5.83
C ALA A 30 22.52 0.09 -6.36
N GLU A 31 23.41 -0.83 -6.78
CA GLU A 31 23.00 -2.19 -7.17
C GLU A 31 22.45 -2.98 -5.98
N LEU A 32 23.07 -2.86 -4.80
CA LEU A 32 22.62 -3.49 -3.57
C LEU A 32 21.22 -2.99 -3.17
N TYR A 33 21.01 -1.67 -3.22
CA TYR A 33 19.72 -1.05 -2.93
C TYR A 33 18.61 -1.57 -3.87
N LYS A 34 18.85 -1.59 -5.18
CA LYS A 34 17.91 -2.14 -6.16
C LYS A 34 17.57 -3.61 -5.89
N LYS A 35 18.53 -4.41 -5.48
CA LYS A 35 18.31 -5.83 -5.17
C LYS A 35 17.52 -6.02 -3.87
N ARG A 36 17.77 -5.18 -2.85
CA ARG A 36 16.97 -5.18 -1.61
C ARG A 36 15.53 -4.78 -1.88
N GLU A 37 15.31 -3.72 -2.64
CA GLU A 37 13.96 -3.29 -3.04
C GLU A 37 13.22 -4.38 -3.80
N SER A 38 13.90 -5.08 -4.72
CA SER A 38 13.32 -6.20 -5.46
C SER A 38 12.95 -7.38 -4.55
N LEU A 39 13.77 -7.66 -3.53
CA LEU A 39 13.48 -8.71 -2.55
C LEU A 39 12.27 -8.36 -1.69
N ASN A 40 12.20 -7.13 -1.17
CA ASN A 40 11.05 -6.66 -0.38
C ASN A 40 9.74 -6.72 -1.18
N ARG A 41 9.79 -6.35 -2.46
CA ARG A 41 8.62 -6.47 -3.35
C ARG A 41 8.20 -7.93 -3.56
N LEU A 42 9.16 -8.85 -3.68
CA LEU A 42 8.86 -10.28 -3.81
C LEU A 42 8.23 -10.83 -2.52
N GLU A 43 8.78 -10.50 -1.38
CA GLU A 43 8.24 -10.90 -0.08
C GLU A 43 6.79 -10.42 0.10
N SER A 44 6.51 -9.15 -0.23
CA SER A 44 5.13 -8.63 -0.19
C SER A 44 4.18 -9.41 -1.10
N ARG A 45 4.59 -9.72 -2.34
CA ARG A 45 3.77 -10.49 -3.28
C ARG A 45 3.53 -11.92 -2.83
N LEU A 46 4.53 -12.56 -2.24
CA LEU A 46 4.38 -13.91 -1.67
C LEU A 46 3.44 -13.90 -0.47
N PHE A 47 3.49 -12.86 0.36
CA PHE A 47 2.58 -12.67 1.47
C PHE A 47 1.13 -12.50 1.00
N ASP A 48 0.89 -11.66 -0.03
CA ASP A 48 -0.43 -11.45 -0.63
C ASP A 48 -1.01 -12.73 -1.22
N LEU A 49 -0.18 -13.54 -1.88
CA LEU A 49 -0.57 -14.84 -2.41
C LEU A 49 -0.92 -15.81 -1.28
N ALA A 50 -0.09 -15.88 -0.24
CA ALA A 50 -0.34 -16.70 0.94
C ALA A 50 -1.64 -16.31 1.66
N LEU A 51 -1.90 -14.99 1.80
CA LEU A 51 -3.14 -14.49 2.40
C LEU A 51 -4.36 -14.86 1.55
N SER A 52 -4.24 -14.82 0.22
CA SER A 52 -5.30 -15.23 -0.71
C SER A 52 -5.61 -16.72 -0.59
N ILE A 53 -4.59 -17.56 -0.48
CA ILE A 53 -4.71 -18.99 -0.25
C ILE A 53 -5.41 -19.28 1.10
N ASN A 54 -5.00 -18.62 2.17
CA ASN A 54 -5.63 -18.77 3.49
C ASN A 54 -7.10 -18.34 3.49
N LYS A 55 -7.45 -17.27 2.78
CA LYS A 55 -8.85 -16.83 2.60
C LYS A 55 -9.67 -17.88 1.86
N LEU A 56 -9.10 -18.53 0.84
CA LEU A 56 -9.77 -19.60 0.10
C LEU A 56 -10.02 -20.84 0.99
N ILE A 57 -9.06 -21.23 1.81
CA ILE A 57 -9.19 -22.35 2.75
C ILE A 57 -10.27 -22.05 3.82
N GLY A 58 -10.31 -20.80 4.31
CA GLY A 58 -11.24 -20.38 5.37
C GLY A 58 -12.66 -20.04 4.89
N SER A 59 -12.90 -19.93 3.58
CA SER A 59 -14.17 -19.45 3.02
C SER A 59 -15.33 -20.45 3.05
N GLY A 60 -15.08 -21.71 3.43
CA GLY A 60 -16.09 -22.79 3.39
C GLY A 60 -16.54 -23.18 1.98
N THR A 61 -15.97 -22.59 0.94
CA THR A 61 -16.19 -22.96 -0.47
C THR A 61 -15.54 -24.31 -0.75
N PRO A 62 -16.18 -25.26 -1.43
CA PRO A 62 -15.54 -26.49 -1.84
C PRO A 62 -14.26 -26.19 -2.63
N VAL A 63 -13.13 -26.66 -2.14
CA VAL A 63 -11.83 -26.46 -2.79
C VAL A 63 -11.73 -27.44 -3.94
N SER A 64 -11.66 -26.97 -5.19
CA SER A 64 -11.44 -27.83 -6.35
C SER A 64 -10.10 -28.57 -6.22
N GLU A 65 -10.00 -29.76 -6.84
CA GLU A 65 -8.76 -30.54 -6.89
C GLU A 65 -7.59 -29.69 -7.42
N ARG A 66 -7.86 -28.89 -8.44
CA ARG A 66 -6.90 -27.95 -9.04
C ARG A 66 -6.43 -26.88 -8.04
N LYS A 67 -7.34 -26.28 -7.25
CA LYS A 67 -6.99 -25.35 -6.20
C LYS A 67 -6.15 -26.02 -5.10
N ARG A 68 -6.51 -27.23 -4.69
CA ARG A 68 -5.75 -27.99 -3.67
C ARG A 68 -4.32 -28.23 -4.12
N LEU A 69 -4.13 -28.70 -5.36
CA LEU A 69 -2.80 -28.92 -5.93
C LEU A 69 -2.00 -27.62 -6.09
N ALA A 70 -2.66 -26.52 -6.47
CA ALA A 70 -2.02 -25.20 -6.55
C ALA A 70 -1.53 -24.72 -5.16
N ILE A 71 -2.31 -24.94 -4.11
CA ILE A 71 -1.92 -24.64 -2.72
C ILE A 71 -0.70 -25.45 -2.30
N GLU A 72 -0.71 -26.77 -2.53
CA GLU A 72 0.43 -27.64 -2.24
C GLU A 72 1.71 -27.23 -2.98
N MET A 73 1.59 -26.83 -4.23
CA MET A 73 2.74 -26.31 -4.99
C MET A 73 3.27 -24.99 -4.44
N PHE A 74 2.38 -24.08 -4.03
CA PHE A 74 2.76 -22.84 -3.41
C PHE A 74 3.50 -23.05 -2.07
N GLU A 75 2.99 -23.93 -1.21
CA GLU A 75 3.62 -24.28 0.08
C GLU A 75 5.05 -24.85 -0.11
N ARG A 76 5.30 -25.51 -1.24
CA ARG A 76 6.63 -25.98 -1.64
C ARG A 76 7.51 -24.90 -2.30
N GLY A 77 7.03 -23.67 -2.40
CA GLY A 77 7.75 -22.57 -3.05
C GLY A 77 7.82 -22.66 -4.59
N ASN A 78 6.97 -23.50 -5.20
CA ASN A 78 6.95 -23.71 -6.65
C ASN A 78 5.86 -22.87 -7.33
N SER A 79 6.10 -21.56 -7.44
CA SER A 79 5.17 -20.62 -8.10
C SER A 79 4.90 -20.95 -9.57
N LYS A 80 5.89 -21.50 -10.28
CA LYS A 80 5.72 -21.95 -11.67
C LYS A 80 4.75 -23.12 -11.75
N GLY A 81 4.86 -24.10 -10.88
CA GLY A 81 3.90 -25.21 -10.78
C GLY A 81 2.47 -24.74 -10.47
N VAL A 82 2.31 -23.66 -9.67
CA VAL A 82 0.99 -23.05 -9.44
C VAL A 82 0.38 -22.55 -10.76
N VAL A 83 1.16 -21.83 -11.57
CA VAL A 83 0.70 -21.31 -12.87
C VAL A 83 0.38 -22.44 -13.85
N GLU A 84 1.17 -23.51 -13.87
CA GLU A 84 0.95 -24.67 -14.73
C GLU A 84 -0.34 -25.42 -14.37
N ILE A 85 -0.62 -25.60 -13.07
CA ILE A 85 -1.85 -26.25 -12.59
C ILE A 85 -3.07 -25.37 -12.84
N LEU A 86 -2.95 -24.05 -12.64
CA LEU A 86 -4.00 -23.07 -12.92
C LEU A 86 -3.95 -22.61 -14.39
N ASN A 87 -3.79 -23.53 -15.32
CA ASN A 87 -3.71 -23.16 -16.71
C ASN A 87 -5.05 -22.66 -17.27
N GLU A 88 -4.95 -21.69 -18.16
CA GLU A 88 -6.12 -20.97 -18.68
C GLU A 88 -7.08 -21.85 -19.49
N LYS A 89 -6.55 -22.82 -20.24
CA LYS A 89 -7.38 -23.73 -21.06
C LYS A 89 -8.34 -24.55 -20.22
N ASP A 90 -7.85 -25.11 -19.12
CA ASP A 90 -8.67 -25.96 -18.25
C ASP A 90 -9.69 -25.14 -17.48
N ILE A 91 -9.29 -23.94 -17.00
CA ILE A 91 -10.23 -23.02 -16.35
C ILE A 91 -11.32 -22.57 -17.33
N ALA A 92 -10.96 -22.21 -18.58
CA ALA A 92 -11.91 -21.80 -19.60
C ALA A 92 -12.87 -22.94 -20.02
N ALA A 93 -12.38 -24.18 -20.12
CA ALA A 93 -13.19 -25.34 -20.42
C ALA A 93 -14.24 -25.60 -19.31
N ASP A 94 -13.80 -25.53 -18.05
CA ASP A 94 -14.69 -25.67 -16.90
C ASP A 94 -15.69 -24.54 -16.80
N ALA A 95 -15.31 -23.32 -17.18
CA ALA A 95 -16.20 -22.17 -17.25
C ALA A 95 -17.29 -22.34 -18.32
N ALA A 96 -16.93 -22.87 -19.49
CA ALA A 96 -17.90 -23.18 -20.53
C ALA A 96 -18.90 -24.25 -20.09
N GLN A 97 -18.44 -25.27 -19.36
CA GLN A 97 -19.29 -26.30 -18.79
C GLN A 97 -20.23 -25.74 -17.71
N ALA A 98 -19.74 -24.88 -16.80
CA ALA A 98 -20.58 -24.24 -15.80
C ALA A 98 -21.68 -23.34 -16.41
N ARG A 99 -21.39 -22.64 -17.51
CA ARG A 99 -22.39 -21.88 -18.26
C ARG A 99 -23.51 -22.77 -18.81
N LYS A 100 -23.16 -23.93 -19.39
CA LYS A 100 -24.18 -24.88 -19.87
C LYS A 100 -25.07 -25.42 -18.74
N GLU A 101 -24.49 -25.74 -17.59
CA GLU A 101 -25.20 -26.20 -16.42
C GLU A 101 -26.20 -25.13 -15.91
N ILE A 102 -25.80 -23.86 -15.88
CA ILE A 102 -26.69 -22.74 -15.53
C ILE A 102 -27.83 -22.60 -16.54
N GLU A 103 -27.55 -22.69 -17.85
CA GLU A 103 -28.59 -22.60 -18.89
C GLU A 103 -29.59 -23.76 -18.82
N GLN A 104 -29.09 -24.99 -18.66
CA GLN A 104 -29.93 -26.16 -18.48
C GLN A 104 -30.81 -26.05 -17.23
N GLY A 105 -30.26 -25.55 -16.12
CA GLY A 105 -31.03 -25.30 -14.91
C GLY A 105 -32.13 -24.27 -15.05
N LYS A 106 -31.94 -23.24 -15.87
CA LYS A 106 -32.97 -22.22 -16.17
C LYS A 106 -34.15 -22.78 -16.94
N LEU A 107 -33.97 -23.85 -17.66
CA LEU A 107 -35.04 -24.51 -18.47
C LEU A 107 -35.92 -25.49 -17.67
N LEU A 108 -35.48 -25.90 -16.47
CA LEU A 108 -36.12 -26.89 -15.62
C LEU A 108 -36.57 -26.27 -14.30
N VAL A 109 -37.85 -25.87 -14.19
CA VAL A 109 -38.38 -25.01 -13.11
C VAL A 109 -38.22 -25.55 -11.71
N ASP A 110 -38.28 -26.85 -11.42
CA ASP A 110 -38.22 -27.41 -10.07
C ASP A 110 -36.91 -28.19 -9.76
N SER A 111 -36.31 -28.86 -10.73
CA SER A 111 -34.97 -29.51 -10.57
C SER A 111 -33.80 -28.59 -10.93
N GLY A 112 -34.11 -27.47 -11.59
CA GLY A 112 -33.10 -26.53 -12.07
C GLY A 112 -32.41 -25.70 -10.97
N ARG A 113 -33.08 -25.49 -9.82
CA ARG A 113 -32.57 -24.60 -8.77
C ARG A 113 -31.24 -25.10 -8.19
N SER A 114 -31.17 -26.39 -7.90
CA SER A 114 -29.92 -27.02 -7.42
C SER A 114 -28.80 -27.00 -8.46
N LEU A 115 -29.15 -27.22 -9.75
CA LEU A 115 -28.18 -27.20 -10.84
C LEU A 115 -27.66 -25.78 -11.12
N ILE A 116 -28.54 -24.77 -11.07
CA ILE A 116 -28.15 -23.35 -11.19
C ILE A 116 -27.20 -22.97 -10.06
N GLU A 117 -27.52 -23.32 -8.81
CA GLU A 117 -26.70 -22.99 -7.65
C GLU A 117 -25.31 -23.67 -7.74
N ALA A 118 -25.24 -24.91 -8.16
CA ALA A 118 -23.98 -25.62 -8.41
C ALA A 118 -23.17 -24.94 -9.52
N GLY A 119 -23.81 -24.53 -10.61
CA GLY A 119 -23.17 -23.80 -11.71
C GLY A 119 -22.64 -22.42 -11.27
N LEU A 120 -23.40 -21.68 -10.47
CA LEU A 120 -22.96 -20.40 -9.90
C LEU A 120 -21.77 -20.58 -8.96
N GLN A 121 -21.82 -21.60 -8.10
CA GLN A 121 -20.72 -21.93 -7.19
C GLN A 121 -19.44 -22.31 -7.97
N LYS A 122 -19.57 -23.10 -9.03
CA LYS A 122 -18.46 -23.42 -9.92
C LYS A 122 -17.89 -22.17 -10.60
N THR A 123 -18.74 -21.26 -11.05
CA THR A 123 -18.33 -19.99 -11.64
C THR A 123 -17.53 -19.13 -10.65
N ARG A 124 -17.95 -19.04 -9.38
CA ARG A 124 -17.17 -18.37 -8.32
C ARG A 124 -15.80 -18.98 -8.15
N SER A 125 -15.75 -20.31 -8.05
CA SER A 125 -14.51 -21.05 -7.91
C SER A 125 -13.53 -20.78 -9.06
N LEU A 126 -14.02 -20.76 -10.28
CA LEU A 126 -13.20 -20.51 -11.48
C LEU A 126 -12.70 -19.07 -11.56
N ALA A 127 -13.54 -18.09 -11.18
CA ALA A 127 -13.11 -16.70 -11.10
C ALA A 127 -11.98 -16.50 -10.05
N GLU A 128 -12.10 -17.18 -8.90
CA GLU A 128 -11.03 -17.19 -7.89
C GLU A 128 -9.75 -17.87 -8.39
N GLU A 129 -9.85 -18.92 -9.21
CA GLU A 129 -8.68 -19.56 -9.84
C GLU A 129 -7.96 -18.62 -10.81
N TYR A 130 -8.69 -17.78 -11.56
CA TYR A 130 -8.10 -16.74 -12.39
C TYR A 130 -7.35 -15.68 -11.56
N VAL A 131 -7.94 -15.22 -10.43
CA VAL A 131 -7.28 -14.27 -9.53
C VAL A 131 -6.01 -14.90 -8.92
N LEU A 132 -6.08 -16.15 -8.49
CA LEU A 132 -4.93 -16.86 -7.95
C LEU A 132 -3.82 -17.04 -8.99
N ARG A 133 -4.20 -17.38 -10.23
CA ARG A 133 -3.27 -17.44 -11.37
C ARG A 133 -2.59 -16.08 -11.60
N ALA A 134 -3.34 -14.99 -11.59
CA ALA A 134 -2.78 -13.64 -11.77
C ALA A 134 -1.73 -13.32 -10.70
N LYS A 135 -2.02 -13.61 -9.43
CA LYS A 135 -1.08 -13.41 -8.33
C LYS A 135 0.16 -14.29 -8.43
N ALA A 136 -0.01 -15.56 -8.82
CA ALA A 136 1.10 -16.48 -9.03
C ALA A 136 2.02 -16.05 -10.18
N LEU A 137 1.46 -15.57 -11.30
CA LEU A 137 2.23 -15.00 -12.42
C LEU A 137 3.15 -13.85 -11.97
N MET A 138 2.69 -13.00 -11.07
CA MET A 138 3.50 -11.89 -10.57
C MET A 138 4.69 -12.32 -9.71
N THR A 139 4.72 -13.55 -9.21
CA THR A 139 5.87 -14.13 -8.48
C THR A 139 6.86 -14.84 -9.40
N ASP A 140 6.50 -15.12 -10.66
CA ASP A 140 7.38 -15.70 -11.66
C ASP A 140 8.21 -14.64 -12.38
N TYR A 141 9.41 -14.39 -11.88
CA TYR A 141 10.33 -13.40 -12.46
C TYR A 141 10.99 -13.88 -13.75
N ALA A 142 10.89 -15.14 -14.10
CA ALA A 142 11.41 -15.67 -15.34
C ALA A 142 10.48 -15.38 -16.54
N GLU A 143 9.19 -15.09 -16.28
CA GLU A 143 8.21 -14.71 -17.30
C GLU A 143 8.24 -13.20 -17.57
N PRO A 144 8.75 -12.74 -18.71
CA PRO A 144 8.84 -11.30 -19.02
C PRO A 144 7.47 -10.62 -19.13
N ARG A 145 6.45 -11.36 -19.56
CA ARG A 145 5.08 -10.88 -19.78
C ARG A 145 4.17 -11.12 -18.59
N ARG A 146 4.73 -11.46 -17.41
CA ARG A 146 3.95 -11.79 -16.21
C ARG A 146 2.86 -10.79 -15.85
N PHE A 147 3.13 -9.48 -16.02
CA PHE A 147 2.15 -8.45 -15.74
C PHE A 147 0.97 -8.47 -16.73
N GLU A 148 1.24 -8.59 -18.04
CA GLU A 148 0.21 -8.67 -19.07
C GLU A 148 -0.65 -9.92 -18.89
N LEU A 149 -0.02 -11.05 -18.62
CA LEU A 149 -0.71 -12.32 -18.37
C LEU A 149 -1.54 -12.27 -17.09
N ALA A 150 -1.07 -11.58 -16.04
CA ALA A 150 -1.83 -11.38 -14.83
C ALA A 150 -3.05 -10.48 -15.05
N CYS A 151 -2.89 -9.38 -15.81
CA CYS A 151 -4.02 -8.53 -16.20
C CYS A 151 -5.06 -9.33 -17.00
N HIS A 152 -4.62 -10.12 -17.97
CA HIS A 152 -5.52 -10.97 -18.76
C HIS A 152 -6.28 -11.97 -17.87
N ALA A 153 -5.62 -12.59 -16.91
CA ALA A 153 -6.26 -13.50 -15.97
C ALA A 153 -7.33 -12.77 -15.12
N TYR A 154 -7.04 -11.57 -14.59
CA TYR A 154 -8.05 -10.76 -13.89
C TYR A 154 -9.27 -10.46 -14.77
N GLU A 155 -9.05 -10.08 -16.03
CA GLU A 155 -10.12 -9.77 -16.98
C GLU A 155 -10.99 -10.98 -17.28
N GLN A 156 -10.40 -12.16 -17.49
CA GLN A 156 -11.16 -13.41 -17.67
C GLN A 156 -12.03 -13.74 -16.44
N GLY A 157 -11.50 -13.56 -15.23
CA GLY A 157 -12.26 -13.75 -13.99
C GLY A 157 -13.43 -12.77 -13.89
N ILE A 158 -13.21 -11.49 -14.21
CA ILE A 158 -14.24 -10.44 -14.19
C ILE A 158 -15.33 -10.71 -15.24
N GLU A 159 -14.99 -11.14 -16.44
CA GLU A 159 -15.96 -11.50 -17.47
C GLU A 159 -16.86 -12.65 -17.05
N LEU A 160 -16.29 -13.66 -16.40
CA LEU A 160 -17.07 -14.77 -15.83
C LEU A 160 -18.08 -14.29 -14.78
N ILE A 161 -17.63 -13.43 -13.88
CA ILE A 161 -18.48 -12.86 -12.83
C ILE A 161 -19.57 -11.99 -13.43
N ARG A 162 -19.22 -11.11 -14.36
CA ARG A 162 -20.15 -10.20 -15.04
C ARG A 162 -21.28 -10.93 -15.78
N ALA A 163 -20.93 -12.05 -16.39
CA ALA A 163 -21.90 -12.83 -17.17
C ALA A 163 -22.88 -13.62 -16.29
N ASN A 164 -22.50 -14.00 -15.07
CA ASN A 164 -23.22 -15.06 -14.34
C ASN A 164 -23.53 -14.73 -12.87
N LEU A 165 -22.83 -13.77 -12.26
CA LEU A 165 -22.91 -13.51 -10.82
C LEU A 165 -23.53 -12.15 -10.51
N SER A 166 -23.59 -11.79 -9.24
CA SER A 166 -24.20 -10.54 -8.76
C SER A 166 -23.30 -9.32 -8.95
N GLU A 167 -23.91 -8.12 -8.98
CA GLU A 167 -23.17 -6.85 -8.97
C GLU A 167 -22.24 -6.73 -7.75
N LYS A 168 -22.59 -7.29 -6.59
CA LYS A 168 -21.75 -7.33 -5.40
C LYS A 168 -20.44 -8.08 -5.66
N GLU A 169 -20.52 -9.23 -6.32
CA GLU A 169 -19.33 -10.04 -6.64
C GLU A 169 -18.49 -9.36 -7.72
N LEU A 170 -19.12 -8.71 -8.67
CA LEU A 170 -18.45 -7.91 -9.70
C LEU A 170 -17.71 -6.72 -9.05
N ALA A 171 -18.37 -5.98 -8.15
CA ALA A 171 -17.74 -4.87 -7.43
C ALA A 171 -16.48 -5.32 -6.68
N LYS A 172 -16.56 -6.43 -5.93
CA LYS A 172 -15.41 -6.97 -5.20
C LYS A 172 -14.23 -7.29 -6.12
N SER A 173 -14.49 -7.90 -7.27
CA SER A 173 -13.43 -8.28 -8.23
C SER A 173 -12.83 -7.08 -8.95
N LEU A 174 -13.65 -6.10 -9.29
CA LEU A 174 -13.18 -4.83 -9.87
C LEU A 174 -12.30 -4.05 -8.88
N PHE A 175 -12.68 -4.01 -7.60
CA PHE A 175 -11.88 -3.40 -6.54
C PHE A 175 -10.52 -4.08 -6.40
N GLU A 176 -10.51 -5.41 -6.33
CA GLU A 176 -9.26 -6.18 -6.21
C GLU A 176 -8.34 -5.98 -7.43
N TYR A 177 -8.91 -5.97 -8.64
CA TYR A 177 -8.14 -5.71 -9.86
C TYR A 177 -7.65 -4.25 -9.92
N GLY A 178 -8.48 -3.28 -9.54
CA GLY A 178 -8.06 -1.88 -9.41
C GLY A 178 -6.89 -1.71 -8.46
N HIS A 179 -6.93 -2.36 -7.30
CA HIS A 179 -5.84 -2.36 -6.32
C HIS A 179 -4.56 -3.00 -6.87
N PHE A 180 -4.68 -4.15 -7.55
CA PHE A 180 -3.56 -4.78 -8.24
C PHE A 180 -2.88 -3.85 -9.25
N LEU A 181 -3.67 -3.17 -10.08
CA LEU A 181 -3.17 -2.22 -11.08
C LEU A 181 -2.48 -1.02 -10.42
N GLN A 182 -3.09 -0.44 -9.39
CA GLN A 182 -2.54 0.68 -8.63
C GLN A 182 -1.20 0.32 -7.97
N THR A 183 -1.10 -0.84 -7.32
CA THR A 183 0.14 -1.34 -6.70
C THR A 183 1.27 -1.52 -7.73
N ASN A 184 0.90 -1.86 -8.98
CA ASN A 184 1.84 -1.95 -10.08
C ASN A 184 2.00 -0.63 -10.87
N LYS A 185 1.56 0.51 -10.30
CA LYS A 185 1.66 1.86 -10.86
C LYS A 185 0.98 2.05 -12.23
N ARG A 186 0.00 1.22 -12.56
CA ARG A 186 -0.83 1.35 -13.76
C ARG A 186 -2.08 2.14 -13.42
N TYR A 187 -1.86 3.40 -13.10
CA TYR A 187 -2.90 4.30 -12.58
C TYR A 187 -4.03 4.55 -13.58
N ASP A 188 -3.70 4.60 -14.87
CA ASP A 188 -4.64 4.73 -15.99
C ASP A 188 -5.68 3.60 -16.01
N LEU A 189 -5.21 2.37 -15.92
CA LEU A 189 -6.08 1.19 -15.90
C LEU A 189 -6.81 1.04 -14.55
N ALA A 190 -6.13 1.35 -13.45
CA ALA A 190 -6.72 1.29 -12.12
C ALA A 190 -7.90 2.26 -11.98
N GLU A 191 -7.79 3.49 -12.52
CA GLU A 191 -8.89 4.46 -12.52
C GLU A 191 -10.14 3.90 -13.20
N VAL A 192 -9.99 3.26 -14.35
CA VAL A 192 -11.12 2.66 -15.08
C VAL A 192 -11.83 1.61 -14.21
N ARG A 193 -11.09 0.72 -13.56
CA ARG A 193 -11.67 -0.34 -12.72
C ARG A 193 -12.31 0.21 -11.45
N TYR A 194 -11.68 1.16 -10.80
CA TYR A 194 -12.25 1.79 -9.61
C TYR A 194 -13.48 2.64 -9.92
N ARG A 195 -13.55 3.31 -11.08
CA ARG A 195 -14.76 4.06 -11.48
C ARG A 195 -15.92 3.12 -11.75
N GLU A 196 -15.69 2.02 -12.46
CA GLU A 196 -16.74 1.01 -12.68
C GLU A 196 -17.20 0.42 -11.34
N ASN A 197 -16.27 0.15 -10.42
CA ASN A 197 -16.58 -0.29 -9.06
C ASN A 197 -17.40 0.76 -8.30
N LEU A 198 -17.02 2.03 -8.37
CA LEU A 198 -17.70 3.14 -7.72
C LEU A 198 -19.16 3.23 -8.14
N ASP A 199 -19.43 3.15 -9.44
CA ASP A 199 -20.80 3.20 -9.98
C ASP A 199 -21.67 2.06 -9.44
N ILE A 200 -21.11 0.85 -9.34
CA ILE A 200 -21.79 -0.31 -8.76
C ILE A 200 -22.04 -0.10 -7.27
N CYS A 201 -21.01 0.29 -6.51
CA CYS A 201 -21.13 0.50 -5.07
C CYS A 201 -22.12 1.62 -4.75
N GLN A 202 -22.20 2.69 -5.54
CA GLN A 202 -23.21 3.74 -5.39
C GLN A 202 -24.64 3.21 -5.56
N ARG A 203 -24.89 2.40 -6.60
CA ARG A 203 -26.22 1.79 -6.80
C ARG A 203 -26.58 0.84 -5.66
N LEU A 204 -25.63 0.00 -5.23
CA LEU A 204 -25.86 -0.94 -4.13
C LEU A 204 -26.07 -0.22 -2.79
N ALA A 205 -25.31 0.84 -2.52
CA ALA A 205 -25.45 1.65 -1.31
C ALA A 205 -26.80 2.42 -1.29
N ALA A 206 -27.30 2.84 -2.44
CA ALA A 206 -28.63 3.45 -2.54
C ALA A 206 -29.77 2.46 -2.18
N ILE A 207 -29.58 1.15 -2.42
CA ILE A 207 -30.55 0.10 -2.08
C ILE A 207 -30.41 -0.32 -0.61
N SER A 208 -29.18 -0.51 -0.14
CA SER A 208 -28.90 -0.99 1.22
C SER A 208 -27.66 -0.30 1.81
N PRO A 209 -27.80 0.93 2.34
CA PRO A 209 -26.67 1.73 2.83
C PRO A 209 -25.84 1.01 3.88
N GLN A 210 -26.49 0.40 4.88
CA GLN A 210 -25.80 -0.28 5.99
C GLN A 210 -24.86 -1.40 5.53
N VAL A 211 -25.14 -2.03 4.38
CA VAL A 211 -24.38 -3.15 3.86
C VAL A 211 -23.25 -2.69 2.94
N TYR A 212 -23.51 -1.66 2.11
CA TYR A 212 -22.64 -1.32 0.99
C TYR A 212 -21.93 0.04 1.11
N GLU A 213 -22.29 0.87 2.09
CA GLU A 213 -21.53 2.10 2.35
C GLU A 213 -20.06 1.84 2.75
N PRO A 214 -19.74 0.78 3.51
CA PRO A 214 -18.33 0.45 3.74
C PRO A 214 -17.53 0.25 2.44
N ASP A 215 -18.05 -0.54 1.50
CA ASP A 215 -17.41 -0.82 0.22
C ASP A 215 -17.32 0.44 -0.66
N LEU A 216 -18.36 1.29 -0.62
CA LEU A 216 -18.37 2.58 -1.30
C LEU A 216 -17.27 3.50 -0.77
N ALA A 217 -17.12 3.60 0.55
CA ALA A 217 -16.08 4.41 1.17
C ALA A 217 -14.68 3.89 0.85
N ASP A 218 -14.48 2.57 0.81
CA ASP A 218 -13.21 1.97 0.41
C ASP A 218 -12.83 2.30 -1.04
N THR A 219 -13.81 2.25 -1.93
CA THR A 219 -13.60 2.60 -3.34
C THR A 219 -13.25 4.09 -3.50
N GLN A 220 -13.97 4.97 -2.82
CA GLN A 220 -13.69 6.40 -2.81
C GLN A 220 -12.30 6.69 -2.23
N TYR A 221 -11.94 6.04 -1.12
CA TYR A 221 -10.62 6.17 -0.53
C TYR A 221 -9.50 5.78 -1.49
N ASN A 222 -9.62 4.63 -2.17
CA ASN A 222 -8.60 4.17 -3.10
C ASN A 222 -8.51 5.04 -4.35
N LEU A 223 -9.63 5.57 -4.86
CA LEU A 223 -9.62 6.59 -5.91
C LEU A 223 -8.93 7.87 -5.43
N GLY A 224 -9.18 8.29 -4.19
CA GLY A 224 -8.48 9.41 -3.56
C GLY A 224 -6.96 9.21 -3.54
N CYS A 225 -6.50 8.03 -3.11
CA CYS A 225 -5.08 7.66 -3.13
C CYS A 225 -4.50 7.64 -4.56
N LEU A 226 -5.25 7.12 -5.52
CA LEU A 226 -4.84 7.08 -6.93
C LEU A 226 -4.65 8.50 -7.46
N TYR A 227 -5.65 9.37 -7.28
CA TYR A 227 -5.59 10.76 -7.75
C TYR A 227 -4.48 11.56 -7.08
N TYR A 228 -4.23 11.33 -5.80
CA TYR A 228 -3.09 11.91 -5.09
C TYR A 228 -1.76 11.51 -5.75
N ASN A 229 -1.57 10.23 -6.05
CA ASN A 229 -0.35 9.71 -6.67
C ASN A 229 -0.08 10.30 -8.08
N ILE A 230 -1.14 10.62 -8.82
CA ILE A 230 -1.02 11.27 -10.14
C ILE A 230 -1.17 12.80 -10.09
N ARG A 231 -1.13 13.38 -8.88
CA ARG A 231 -1.20 14.82 -8.59
C ARG A 231 -2.50 15.51 -9.04
N ARG A 232 -3.59 14.76 -9.18
CA ARG A 232 -4.94 15.30 -9.38
C ARG A 232 -5.56 15.61 -8.00
N TYR A 233 -5.03 16.62 -7.34
CA TYR A 233 -5.31 16.90 -5.93
C TYR A 233 -6.78 17.27 -5.66
N GLU A 234 -7.43 17.98 -6.57
CA GLU A 234 -8.86 18.34 -6.45
C GLU A 234 -9.76 17.10 -6.50
N ASP A 235 -9.50 16.17 -7.43
CA ASP A 235 -10.22 14.91 -7.51
C ASP A 235 -9.95 14.04 -6.29
N SER A 236 -8.71 14.03 -5.81
CA SER A 236 -8.31 13.32 -4.60
C SER A 236 -9.06 13.84 -3.38
N GLU A 237 -9.09 15.17 -3.17
CA GLU A 237 -9.82 15.80 -2.06
C GLU A 237 -11.29 15.39 -2.07
N LYS A 238 -11.94 15.49 -3.24
CA LYS A 238 -13.35 15.11 -3.40
C LYS A 238 -13.62 13.67 -2.98
N MET A 239 -12.76 12.76 -3.40
CA MET A 239 -12.92 11.34 -3.07
C MET A 239 -12.67 11.08 -1.58
N TYR A 240 -11.61 11.64 -1.00
CA TYR A 240 -11.34 11.49 0.42
C TYR A 240 -12.43 12.09 1.30
N LEU A 241 -12.95 13.27 0.97
CA LEU A 241 -14.04 13.90 1.73
C LEU A 241 -15.31 13.06 1.69
N SER A 242 -15.65 12.49 0.52
CA SER A 242 -16.80 11.61 0.38
C SER A 242 -16.64 10.33 1.23
N ALA A 243 -15.47 9.70 1.19
CA ALA A 243 -15.17 8.54 2.00
C ALA A 243 -15.18 8.87 3.51
N MET A 244 -14.61 10.01 3.89
CA MET A 244 -14.58 10.49 5.29
C MET A 244 -15.99 10.70 5.83
N GLU A 245 -16.91 11.27 5.06
CA GLU A 245 -18.29 11.48 5.49
C GLU A 245 -18.98 10.16 5.80
N ILE A 246 -18.84 9.16 4.93
CA ILE A 246 -19.40 7.83 5.16
C ILE A 246 -18.76 7.19 6.39
N ARG A 247 -17.42 7.17 6.48
CA ARG A 247 -16.69 6.55 7.60
C ARG A 247 -17.00 7.23 8.93
N ARG A 248 -17.20 8.55 8.96
CA ARG A 248 -17.61 9.30 10.17
C ARG A 248 -18.98 8.83 10.65
N ARG A 249 -19.96 8.67 9.76
CA ARG A 249 -21.30 8.18 10.09
C ARG A 249 -21.24 6.72 10.58
N LEU A 250 -20.49 5.87 9.93
CA LEU A 250 -20.32 4.46 10.34
C LEU A 250 -19.58 4.36 11.68
N ALA A 251 -18.55 5.18 11.91
CA ALA A 251 -17.81 5.22 13.17
C ALA A 251 -18.65 5.70 14.33
N ALA A 252 -19.63 6.57 14.13
CA ALA A 252 -20.59 6.96 15.16
C ALA A 252 -21.45 5.78 15.63
N ALA A 253 -21.74 4.81 14.76
CA ALA A 253 -22.49 3.60 15.09
C ALA A 253 -21.60 2.47 15.63
N ASN A 254 -20.40 2.32 15.08
CA ASN A 254 -19.43 1.28 15.52
C ASN A 254 -17.99 1.81 15.46
N PRO A 255 -17.54 2.53 16.51
CA PRO A 255 -16.22 3.16 16.54
C PRO A 255 -15.08 2.17 16.35
N GLN A 256 -15.11 1.01 17.01
CA GLN A 256 -14.02 0.04 16.98
C GLN A 256 -13.73 -0.48 15.56
N VAL A 257 -14.74 -0.56 14.71
CA VAL A 257 -14.61 -1.07 13.34
C VAL A 257 -14.17 0.02 12.37
N TYR A 258 -14.73 1.24 12.50
CA TYR A 258 -14.62 2.24 11.43
C TYR A 258 -13.73 3.44 11.76
N GLU A 259 -13.37 3.66 13.03
CA GLU A 259 -12.43 4.74 13.39
C GLU A 259 -11.02 4.54 12.84
N PRO A 260 -10.45 3.33 12.75
CA PRO A 260 -9.14 3.14 12.13
C PRO A 260 -9.10 3.67 10.68
N ASP A 261 -10.14 3.36 9.89
CA ASP A 261 -10.24 3.82 8.51
C ASP A 261 -10.46 5.33 8.44
N LEU A 262 -11.31 5.87 9.32
CA LEU A 262 -11.52 7.32 9.42
C LEU A 262 -10.20 8.06 9.71
N ALA A 263 -9.39 7.58 10.64
CA ALA A 263 -8.09 8.14 10.95
C ALA A 263 -7.12 8.03 9.76
N GLY A 264 -7.15 6.91 9.03
CA GLY A 264 -6.38 6.73 7.80
C GLY A 264 -6.73 7.76 6.72
N ILE A 265 -8.03 8.00 6.49
CA ILE A 265 -8.50 9.01 5.53
C ILE A 265 -8.08 10.42 5.98
N GLN A 266 -8.25 10.75 7.26
CA GLN A 266 -7.83 12.05 7.82
C GLN A 266 -6.32 12.27 7.64
N ASN A 267 -5.51 11.25 7.90
CA ASN A 267 -4.06 11.34 7.69
C ASN A 267 -3.73 11.62 6.21
N ASN A 268 -4.40 10.96 5.26
CA ASN A 268 -4.17 11.18 3.84
C ASN A 268 -4.68 12.54 3.35
N LEU A 269 -5.80 13.04 3.89
CA LEU A 269 -6.23 14.41 3.68
C LEU A 269 -5.21 15.42 4.23
N GLY A 270 -4.61 15.13 5.38
CA GLY A 270 -3.51 15.92 5.92
C GLY A 270 -2.35 16.01 4.95
N CYS A 271 -1.89 14.89 4.39
CA CYS A 271 -0.84 14.85 3.36
C CYS A 271 -1.21 15.65 2.10
N LEU A 272 -2.47 15.56 1.65
CA LEU A 272 -2.96 16.30 0.50
C LEU A 272 -2.95 17.81 0.76
N TYR A 273 -3.42 18.23 1.93
CA TYR A 273 -3.44 19.65 2.31
C TYR A 273 -2.03 20.22 2.52
N ASP A 274 -1.10 19.43 3.05
CA ASP A 274 0.31 19.82 3.13
C ASP A 274 0.91 20.05 1.73
N ASN A 275 0.72 19.10 0.81
CA ASN A 275 1.19 19.22 -0.57
C ASN A 275 0.57 20.40 -1.34
N THR A 276 -0.62 20.85 -0.94
CA THR A 276 -1.30 22.01 -1.50
C THR A 276 -1.11 23.29 -0.66
N GLN A 277 -0.18 23.28 0.31
CA GLN A 277 0.17 24.37 1.20
C GLN A 277 -1.00 24.90 2.06
N ARG A 278 -2.01 24.09 2.26
CA ARG A 278 -3.15 24.35 3.14
C ARG A 278 -2.82 23.88 4.57
N TYR A 279 -1.77 24.44 5.15
CA TYR A 279 -1.16 23.95 6.40
C TYR A 279 -2.13 23.88 7.59
N LYS A 280 -3.06 24.84 7.72
CA LYS A 280 -4.07 24.82 8.81
C LYS A 280 -5.04 23.64 8.67
N ASP A 281 -5.46 23.33 7.43
CA ASP A 281 -6.33 22.19 7.17
C ASP A 281 -5.57 20.89 7.38
N SER A 282 -4.30 20.84 6.97
CA SER A 282 -3.41 19.70 7.18
C SER A 282 -3.23 19.38 8.65
N GLU A 283 -2.87 20.40 9.48
CA GLU A 283 -2.72 20.27 10.93
C GLU A 283 -3.99 19.70 11.58
N LYS A 284 -5.15 20.28 11.24
CA LYS A 284 -6.45 19.81 11.76
C LYS A 284 -6.69 18.35 11.44
N MET A 285 -6.38 17.90 10.23
CA MET A 285 -6.59 16.51 9.81
C MET A 285 -5.63 15.57 10.54
N TYR A 286 -4.36 15.91 10.62
CA TYR A 286 -3.37 15.07 11.33
C TYR A 286 -3.67 14.98 12.83
N LEU A 287 -4.03 16.09 13.48
CA LEU A 287 -4.41 16.07 14.90
C LEU A 287 -5.65 15.20 15.15
N SER A 288 -6.66 15.27 14.27
CA SER A 288 -7.84 14.42 14.37
C SER A 288 -7.51 12.94 14.21
N ALA A 289 -6.65 12.60 13.25
CA ALA A 289 -6.18 11.23 13.07
C ALA A 289 -5.37 10.72 14.27
N MET A 290 -4.46 11.56 14.78
CA MET A 290 -3.62 11.24 15.93
C MET A 290 -4.47 10.97 17.19
N GLU A 291 -5.52 11.77 17.45
CA GLU A 291 -6.42 11.57 18.58
C GLU A 291 -7.11 10.20 18.51
N ILE A 292 -7.61 9.83 17.35
CA ILE A 292 -8.23 8.50 17.14
C ILE A 292 -7.19 7.40 17.37
N TYR A 293 -6.02 7.48 16.72
CA TYR A 293 -4.99 6.45 16.89
C TYR A 293 -4.49 6.34 18.33
N ARG A 294 -4.35 7.46 19.06
CA ARG A 294 -3.94 7.44 20.48
C ARG A 294 -4.96 6.68 21.33
N ARG A 295 -6.25 6.91 21.11
CA ARG A 295 -7.32 6.18 21.83
C ARG A 295 -7.33 4.71 21.47
N LEU A 296 -7.19 4.36 20.19
CA LEU A 296 -7.15 2.98 19.73
C LEU A 296 -5.89 2.23 20.22
N ALA A 297 -4.74 2.91 20.21
CA ALA A 297 -3.47 2.34 20.68
C ALA A 297 -3.50 2.04 22.20
N ALA A 298 -4.25 2.80 23.00
CA ALA A 298 -4.45 2.49 24.41
C ALA A 298 -5.14 1.12 24.62
N ALA A 299 -5.98 0.68 23.68
CA ALA A 299 -6.67 -0.60 23.74
C ALA A 299 -5.87 -1.71 23.05
N ASN A 300 -5.22 -1.43 21.92
CA ASN A 300 -4.41 -2.39 21.18
C ASN A 300 -3.15 -1.71 20.57
N PRO A 301 -2.06 -1.60 21.36
CA PRO A 301 -0.83 -0.92 20.94
C PRO A 301 -0.25 -1.48 19.64
N GLN A 302 -0.09 -2.81 19.54
CA GLN A 302 0.57 -3.47 18.40
C GLN A 302 -0.08 -3.15 17.05
N VAL A 303 -1.39 -2.92 17.03
CA VAL A 303 -2.14 -2.64 15.81
C VAL A 303 -2.13 -1.14 15.46
N TYR A 304 -2.22 -0.26 16.47
CA TYR A 304 -2.53 1.15 16.24
C TYR A 304 -1.39 2.13 16.53
N GLU A 305 -0.35 1.72 17.29
CA GLU A 305 0.85 2.56 17.46
C GLU A 305 1.52 2.93 16.12
N PRO A 306 1.62 2.05 15.10
CA PRO A 306 2.16 2.45 13.80
C PRO A 306 1.40 3.60 13.14
N GLY A 307 0.08 3.65 13.30
CA GLY A 307 -0.76 4.77 12.83
C GLY A 307 -0.48 6.06 13.60
N LEU A 308 -0.31 5.96 14.91
CA LEU A 308 0.04 7.08 15.79
C LEU A 308 1.43 7.64 15.47
N VAL A 309 2.42 6.78 15.32
CA VAL A 309 3.79 7.12 14.90
C VAL A 309 3.80 7.88 13.59
N ARG A 310 3.05 7.40 12.59
CA ARG A 310 2.92 8.06 11.29
C ARG A 310 2.28 9.44 11.41
N ALA A 311 1.23 9.61 12.23
CA ALA A 311 0.60 10.92 12.46
C ALA A 311 1.57 11.89 13.14
N CYS A 312 2.35 11.44 14.14
CA CYS A 312 3.40 12.22 14.76
C CYS A 312 4.49 12.65 13.78
N ASN A 313 4.95 11.72 12.93
CA ASN A 313 5.94 12.02 11.90
C ASN A 313 5.45 13.10 10.92
N ASN A 314 4.21 12.98 10.46
CA ASN A 314 3.61 13.94 9.54
C ASN A 314 3.40 15.32 10.17
N LEU A 315 2.97 15.37 11.44
CA LEU A 315 2.89 16.63 12.19
C LEU A 315 4.26 17.27 12.37
N SER A 316 5.28 16.48 12.70
CA SER A 316 6.65 16.99 12.81
C SER A 316 7.14 17.61 11.50
N LEU A 317 6.93 16.93 10.37
CA LEU A 317 7.29 17.44 9.05
C LEU A 317 6.49 18.69 8.68
N LEU A 318 5.19 18.72 8.97
CA LEU A 318 4.33 19.88 8.74
C LEU A 318 4.82 21.11 9.51
N PHE A 319 5.20 20.96 10.78
CA PHE A 319 5.70 22.06 11.58
C PHE A 319 7.10 22.52 11.17
N LEU A 320 7.96 21.61 10.69
CA LEU A 320 9.21 21.98 10.01
C LEU A 320 8.92 22.89 8.81
N ALA A 321 7.97 22.48 7.96
CA ALA A 321 7.57 23.25 6.78
C ALA A 321 7.01 24.65 7.10
N GLN A 322 6.46 24.82 8.30
CA GLN A 322 5.95 26.11 8.79
C GLN A 322 6.99 26.95 9.55
N GLY A 323 8.21 26.43 9.73
CA GLY A 323 9.26 27.08 10.52
C GLY A 323 9.01 27.04 12.05
N ASN A 324 8.09 26.20 12.51
CA ASN A 324 7.81 25.99 13.94
C ASN A 324 8.61 24.79 14.45
N PHE A 325 9.90 25.02 14.67
CA PHE A 325 10.85 23.95 14.97
C PHE A 325 10.64 23.31 16.34
N GLU A 326 10.13 24.04 17.34
CA GLU A 326 9.82 23.52 18.67
C GLU A 326 8.67 22.50 18.63
N GLU A 327 7.60 22.81 17.91
CA GLU A 327 6.50 21.86 17.72
C GLU A 327 6.94 20.66 16.89
N ALA A 328 7.76 20.87 15.86
CA ALA A 328 8.33 19.79 15.06
C ALA A 328 9.13 18.81 15.93
N GLU A 329 10.01 19.31 16.81
CA GLU A 329 10.74 18.49 17.77
C GLU A 329 9.79 17.75 18.72
N ARG A 330 8.78 18.43 19.24
CA ARG A 330 7.81 17.85 20.17
C ARG A 330 7.13 16.62 19.58
N TYR A 331 6.63 16.74 18.34
CA TYR A 331 5.97 15.62 17.68
C TYR A 331 6.95 14.52 17.26
N ALA A 332 8.17 14.84 16.81
CA ALA A 332 9.19 13.85 16.55
C ALA A 332 9.50 13.02 17.79
N ARG A 333 9.74 13.67 18.94
CA ARG A 333 9.99 12.99 20.21
C ARG A 333 8.78 12.18 20.69
N GLU A 334 7.56 12.66 20.44
CA GLU A 334 6.35 11.92 20.77
C GLU A 334 6.26 10.63 19.96
N GLY A 335 6.52 10.67 18.65
CA GLY A 335 6.53 9.46 17.80
C GLY A 335 7.58 8.44 18.24
N LEU A 336 8.78 8.90 18.59
CA LEU A 336 9.87 8.05 19.06
C LEU A 336 9.61 7.35 20.41
N LYS A 337 8.64 7.80 21.20
CA LYS A 337 8.21 7.07 22.42
C LYS A 337 7.50 5.77 22.09
N TYR A 338 6.83 5.70 20.95
CA TYR A 338 6.08 4.53 20.50
C TYR A 338 6.91 3.62 19.59
N ASP A 339 7.79 4.20 18.76
CA ASP A 339 8.73 3.45 17.92
C ASP A 339 10.08 4.18 17.88
N SER A 340 10.99 3.75 18.75
CA SER A 340 12.37 4.26 18.82
C SER A 340 13.24 3.78 17.64
N THR A 341 12.75 2.91 16.77
CA THR A 341 13.46 2.40 15.59
C THR A 341 13.02 3.08 14.29
N HIS A 342 12.05 3.98 14.35
CA HIS A 342 11.50 4.65 13.18
C HIS A 342 12.46 5.72 12.63
N HIS A 343 13.28 5.34 11.67
CA HIS A 343 14.42 6.13 11.18
C HIS A 343 14.00 7.50 10.62
N THR A 344 12.90 7.60 9.86
CA THR A 344 12.46 8.89 9.29
C THR A 344 12.06 9.94 10.33
N ILE A 345 11.68 9.55 11.55
CA ILE A 345 11.43 10.53 12.61
C ILE A 345 12.72 11.18 13.11
N TYR A 346 13.85 10.44 13.04
CA TYR A 346 15.14 11.01 13.39
C TYR A 346 15.61 12.07 12.41
N THR A 347 15.20 12.02 11.12
CA THR A 347 15.51 13.10 10.16
C THR A 347 14.80 14.39 10.61
N ASN A 348 13.51 14.29 10.94
CA ASN A 348 12.73 15.44 11.42
C ASN A 348 13.25 15.99 12.75
N LEU A 349 13.63 15.10 13.70
CA LEU A 349 14.20 15.50 14.99
C LEU A 349 15.54 16.21 14.81
N ALA A 350 16.44 15.65 14.01
CA ALA A 350 17.75 16.25 13.75
C ALA A 350 17.61 17.62 13.08
N ALA A 351 16.74 17.73 12.07
CA ALA A 351 16.46 18.98 11.39
C ALA A 351 15.86 20.02 12.34
N SER A 352 14.87 19.66 13.15
CA SER A 352 14.24 20.58 14.11
C SER A 352 15.24 21.13 15.13
N LEU A 353 16.13 20.29 15.65
CA LEU A 353 17.20 20.70 16.57
C LEU A 353 18.22 21.63 15.91
N LEU A 354 18.65 21.28 14.69
CA LEU A 354 19.60 22.09 13.92
C LEU A 354 19.06 23.50 13.65
N LEU A 355 17.81 23.57 13.17
CA LEU A 355 17.16 24.82 12.81
C LEU A 355 16.79 25.68 14.04
N GLN A 356 16.67 25.09 15.24
CA GLN A 356 16.62 25.82 16.52
C GLN A 356 18.00 26.33 16.97
N GLY A 357 19.12 25.95 16.34
CA GLY A 357 20.47 26.28 16.74
C GLY A 357 21.06 25.36 17.80
N ARG A 358 20.44 24.24 18.07
CA ARG A 358 20.94 23.18 18.98
C ARG A 358 21.88 22.24 18.25
N TYR A 359 22.96 22.83 17.68
CA TYR A 359 23.88 22.15 16.78
C TYR A 359 24.44 20.85 17.36
N ALA A 360 24.91 20.85 18.62
CA ALA A 360 25.55 19.68 19.21
C ALA A 360 24.60 18.47 19.33
N GLU A 361 23.34 18.72 19.68
CA GLU A 361 22.33 17.65 19.78
C GLU A 361 21.92 17.12 18.38
N ALA A 362 21.82 18.03 17.41
CA ALA A 362 21.57 17.66 16.03
C ALA A 362 22.72 16.83 15.45
N GLU A 363 23.97 17.28 15.66
CA GLU A 363 25.20 16.57 15.18
C GLU A 363 25.27 15.15 15.72
N GLU A 364 24.93 14.92 17.00
CA GLU A 364 24.88 13.58 17.57
C GLU A 364 23.95 12.65 16.80
N ILE A 365 22.74 13.14 16.44
CA ILE A 365 21.76 12.34 15.68
C ILE A 365 22.27 12.10 14.26
N TYR A 366 22.75 13.13 13.57
CA TYR A 366 23.29 13.02 12.21
C TYR A 366 24.44 12.01 12.15
N LEU A 367 25.34 12.02 13.11
CA LEU A 367 26.46 11.07 13.19
C LEU A 367 25.98 9.65 13.51
N ARG A 368 25.05 9.51 14.45
CA ARG A 368 24.53 8.20 14.86
C ARG A 368 23.87 7.44 13.71
N TYR A 369 23.10 8.13 12.88
CA TYR A 369 22.34 7.53 11.78
C TYR A 369 22.93 7.80 10.40
N LYS A 370 24.16 8.29 10.32
CA LYS A 370 24.84 8.65 9.06
C LYS A 370 24.84 7.52 8.04
N GLU A 371 25.20 6.31 8.45
CA GLU A 371 25.33 5.16 7.53
C GLU A 371 23.98 4.70 6.96
N GLU A 372 22.88 5.01 7.66
CA GLU A 372 21.54 4.55 7.32
C GLU A 372 20.72 5.62 6.61
N LEU A 373 20.87 6.88 7.02
CA LEU A 373 19.99 8.00 6.62
C LEU A 373 20.72 9.14 5.89
N LYS A 374 21.96 8.96 5.49
CA LYS A 374 22.76 10.02 4.84
C LYS A 374 22.03 10.65 3.65
N GLU A 375 21.46 9.84 2.78
CA GLU A 375 20.77 10.30 1.58
C GLU A 375 19.48 11.05 1.92
N ASP A 376 18.74 10.56 2.92
CA ASP A 376 17.53 11.20 3.40
C ASP A 376 17.86 12.57 4.02
N PHE A 377 18.86 12.65 4.88
CA PHE A 377 19.35 13.92 5.47
C PHE A 377 19.74 14.96 4.40
N LEU A 378 20.46 14.53 3.38
CA LEU A 378 20.89 15.43 2.30
C LEU A 378 19.71 15.88 1.43
N SER A 379 18.78 14.98 1.14
CA SER A 379 17.55 15.27 0.40
C SER A 379 16.65 16.25 1.16
N ASP A 380 16.52 16.09 2.49
CA ASP A 380 15.76 17.00 3.33
C ASP A 380 16.33 18.43 3.29
N PHE A 381 17.67 18.57 3.35
CA PHE A 381 18.29 19.90 3.22
C PHE A 381 18.03 20.55 1.86
N GLU A 382 18.03 19.79 0.77
CA GLU A 382 17.70 20.31 -0.55
C GLU A 382 16.25 20.79 -0.62
N ASP A 383 15.30 20.03 -0.09
CA ASP A 383 13.88 20.43 0.00
C ASP A 383 13.72 21.68 0.87
N PHE A 384 14.39 21.73 2.02
CA PHE A 384 14.32 22.88 2.93
C PHE A 384 14.89 24.16 2.31
N TYR A 385 15.96 24.06 1.51
CA TYR A 385 16.47 25.19 0.75
C TYR A 385 15.47 25.67 -0.31
N GLN A 386 14.92 24.72 -1.09
CA GLN A 386 13.95 25.04 -2.16
C GLN A 386 12.68 25.70 -1.60
N ARG A 387 12.27 25.31 -0.41
CA ARG A 387 11.07 25.84 0.28
C ARG A 387 11.34 27.05 1.14
N GLY A 388 12.59 27.47 1.29
CA GLY A 388 12.97 28.63 2.12
C GLY A 388 12.73 28.42 3.62
N ILE A 389 12.84 27.18 4.09
CA ILE A 389 12.60 26.81 5.50
C ILE A 389 13.82 27.13 6.37
N ILE A 390 15.03 27.08 5.79
CA ILE A 390 16.27 27.27 6.53
C ILE A 390 16.43 28.75 6.86
N PRO A 391 16.48 29.16 8.16
CA PRO A 391 16.76 30.52 8.51
C PRO A 391 18.19 30.93 8.06
N PRO A 392 18.40 32.16 7.58
CA PRO A 392 19.74 32.59 7.10
C PRO A 392 20.86 32.39 8.13
N GLU A 393 20.55 32.58 9.42
CA GLU A 393 21.51 32.36 10.53
C GLU A 393 21.84 30.88 10.79
N ARG A 394 21.18 29.94 10.10
CA ARG A 394 21.40 28.48 10.20
C ARG A 394 22.06 27.90 8.97
N GLU A 395 22.26 28.63 7.91
CA GLU A 395 22.88 28.15 6.67
C GLU A 395 24.29 27.58 6.92
N ASP A 396 25.11 28.24 7.72
CA ASP A 396 26.44 27.78 8.07
C ASP A 396 26.41 26.44 8.86
N ASP A 397 25.43 26.28 9.77
CA ASP A 397 25.27 25.06 10.54
C ASP A 397 24.85 23.89 9.62
N VAL A 398 23.95 24.13 8.67
CA VAL A 398 23.54 23.15 7.67
C VAL A 398 24.74 22.72 6.79
N GLU A 399 25.54 23.67 6.30
CA GLU A 399 26.71 23.36 5.49
C GLU A 399 27.78 22.59 6.28
N ARG A 400 27.91 22.84 7.57
CA ARG A 400 28.81 22.05 8.45
C ARG A 400 28.32 20.60 8.56
N ILE A 401 27.03 20.37 8.75
CA ILE A 401 26.45 19.01 8.79
C ILE A 401 26.59 18.32 7.44
N LYS A 402 26.33 19.00 6.30
CA LYS A 402 26.52 18.40 4.96
C LYS A 402 27.98 17.94 4.74
N LYS A 403 28.95 18.76 5.17
CA LYS A 403 30.38 18.37 5.12
C LYS A 403 30.70 17.19 6.02
N LEU A 404 30.05 17.09 7.18
CA LEU A 404 30.23 15.99 8.14
C LEU A 404 29.65 14.68 7.57
N LEU A 405 28.50 14.75 6.91
CA LEU A 405 27.87 13.62 6.25
C LEU A 405 28.64 13.15 5.01
N SER A 406 29.38 14.05 4.35
CA SER A 406 30.16 13.75 3.13
C SER A 406 31.51 13.10 3.40
N LYS A 407 32.04 13.20 4.62
CA LYS A 407 33.28 12.54 5.05
C LYS A 407 33.02 11.08 5.43
#